data_de18e53892e346071b220e37f866a4bd
#
_entry.id   de18e53892e346071b220e37f866a4bd
#
_cell.length_a   1.000
_cell.length_b   1.000
_cell.length_c   1.000
_cell.angle_alpha   90.00
_cell.angle_beta   90.00
_cell.angle_gamma   90.00
#
_symmetry.space_group_name_H-M   'P 1'
#
loop_
_entity.id
_entity.type
_entity.pdbx_description
1 polymer ?
#
loop_
_entity_poly.entity_id
_entity_poly.type
_entity_poly.pdbx_seq_one_letter_code
_entity_poly.pdbx_strand_id
1 'polypeptide(L)'
;MNSSNYDRRETGDQAFENVKLLVDYLTKLWCSDYNVSHKNEITIGFYGGEPLLNMKLVKETIAYIESLNLPSLIFNYNTTTNAMLLDRYMDYLVEKNFSILISLDGNEVQSAYRVDKHGNSSFSRVVRNVKKLQETYPDYFEKKVNFNSVLHNLNSVAECYYSIKELFGKNPRMAQLNTTGLIPERVEEFSKMFNDRVRSFDEVVQHEDLKYTFIKDGSRSVSYHSMLMRYGGNRYATYLDLFDTGWEDRYIPTGTCRPFERKLFLTVRGKILPCEKIGQEHAIGYLKDGKLNLDCAAVAKYYSSMYER
;
A
#
# COMPACT_ATOMS: atom_id res chain seq x y z
N MET A 1 -2.21 -9.94 11.81
CA MET A 1 -3.33 -9.55 12.66
C MET A 1 -4.62 -9.83 11.95
N ASN A 2 -5.54 -10.51 12.58
CA ASN A 2 -6.86 -10.71 12.02
C ASN A 2 -7.66 -9.41 12.27
N SER A 3 -7.65 -8.51 11.30
CA SER A 3 -8.27 -7.17 11.41
C SER A 3 -9.76 -7.21 11.76
N SER A 4 -10.44 -8.31 11.49
CA SER A 4 -11.85 -8.52 11.80
C SER A 4 -12.20 -8.42 13.29
N ASN A 5 -11.22 -8.53 14.17
CA ASN A 5 -11.44 -8.50 15.61
C ASN A 5 -11.33 -7.10 16.23
N TYR A 6 -10.73 -6.14 15.53
CA TYR A 6 -10.42 -4.82 16.08
C TYR A 6 -11.07 -3.66 15.32
N ASP A 7 -11.44 -3.86 14.09
CA ASP A 7 -12.05 -2.83 13.26
C ASP A 7 -13.33 -3.31 12.55
N ARG A 8 -14.14 -2.36 12.10
CA ARG A 8 -15.40 -2.62 11.38
C ARG A 8 -15.19 -2.71 9.88
N ARG A 9 -14.21 -3.48 9.43
CA ARG A 9 -14.00 -3.67 8.00
C ARG A 9 -15.08 -4.54 7.39
N GLU A 10 -15.48 -4.16 6.19
CA GLU A 10 -16.38 -4.99 5.40
C GLU A 10 -15.63 -6.22 4.86
N THR A 11 -16.27 -7.37 4.96
CA THR A 11 -15.75 -8.62 4.43
C THR A 11 -16.48 -9.01 3.16
N GLY A 12 -15.81 -9.68 2.24
CA GLY A 12 -16.38 -10.18 0.98
C GLY A 12 -15.40 -10.05 -0.17
N ASP A 13 -15.83 -10.55 -1.32
CA ASP A 13 -15.11 -10.43 -2.58
C ASP A 13 -15.66 -9.26 -3.39
N GLN A 14 -14.76 -8.52 -4.03
CA GLN A 14 -15.13 -7.49 -4.99
C GLN A 14 -15.65 -8.12 -6.28
N ALA A 15 -16.74 -7.60 -6.81
CA ALA A 15 -17.28 -8.02 -8.08
C ALA A 15 -16.45 -7.44 -9.25
N PHE A 16 -16.16 -8.27 -10.26
CA PHE A 16 -15.40 -7.83 -11.43
C PHE A 16 -16.11 -6.69 -12.19
N GLU A 17 -17.44 -6.74 -12.28
CA GLU A 17 -18.25 -5.71 -12.93
C GLU A 17 -18.03 -4.32 -12.34
N ASN A 18 -17.87 -4.23 -11.03
CA ASN A 18 -17.56 -2.96 -10.36
C ASN A 18 -16.15 -2.46 -10.74
N VAL A 19 -15.17 -3.38 -10.77
CA VAL A 19 -13.81 -3.03 -11.20
C VAL A 19 -13.82 -2.56 -12.64
N LYS A 20 -14.51 -3.27 -13.52
CA LYS A 20 -14.67 -2.90 -14.93
C LYS A 20 -15.25 -1.50 -15.10
N LEU A 21 -16.36 -1.20 -14.44
CA LEU A 21 -17.00 0.12 -14.49
C LEU A 21 -16.06 1.25 -14.04
N LEU A 22 -15.29 1.02 -12.98
CA LEU A 22 -14.31 2.00 -12.50
C LEU A 22 -13.17 2.17 -13.50
N VAL A 23 -12.65 1.08 -14.07
CA VAL A 23 -11.58 1.12 -15.06
C VAL A 23 -12.06 1.84 -16.32
N ASP A 24 -13.27 1.55 -16.81
CA ASP A 24 -13.88 2.24 -17.98
C ASP A 24 -13.99 3.74 -17.78
N TYR A 25 -14.34 4.17 -16.57
CA TYR A 25 -14.39 5.59 -16.22
C TYR A 25 -12.98 6.20 -16.18
N LEU A 26 -12.05 5.54 -15.49
CA LEU A 26 -10.69 6.04 -15.33
C LEU A 26 -9.91 6.04 -16.64
N THR A 27 -10.19 5.13 -17.56
CA THR A 27 -9.60 5.11 -18.90
C THR A 27 -9.91 6.40 -19.66
N LYS A 28 -11.14 6.93 -19.56
CA LYS A 28 -11.50 8.22 -20.15
C LYS A 28 -10.69 9.37 -19.58
N LEU A 29 -10.43 9.34 -18.27
CA LEU A 29 -9.60 10.34 -17.60
C LEU A 29 -8.13 10.19 -18.00
N TRP A 30 -7.59 8.97 -17.98
CA TRP A 30 -6.18 8.71 -18.32
C TRP A 30 -5.83 9.02 -19.77
N CYS A 31 -6.80 8.90 -20.69
CA CYS A 31 -6.64 9.23 -22.11
C CYS A 31 -7.04 10.66 -22.45
N SER A 32 -7.28 11.54 -21.47
CA SER A 32 -7.64 12.93 -21.66
C SER A 32 -6.50 13.88 -21.29
N ASP A 33 -6.64 15.16 -21.64
CA ASP A 33 -5.72 16.23 -21.24
C ASP A 33 -5.69 16.47 -19.71
N TYR A 34 -6.61 15.86 -18.96
CA TYR A 34 -6.65 15.90 -17.50
C TYR A 34 -5.81 14.79 -16.84
N ASN A 35 -5.11 13.98 -17.64
CA ASN A 35 -4.21 12.97 -17.09
C ASN A 35 -2.99 13.64 -16.47
N VAL A 36 -2.85 13.50 -15.15
CA VAL A 36 -1.73 14.05 -14.36
C VAL A 36 -0.76 12.95 -13.89
N SER A 37 -0.86 11.75 -14.45
CA SER A 37 0.05 10.65 -14.12
C SER A 37 1.46 10.95 -14.63
N HIS A 38 2.46 10.74 -13.78
CA HIS A 38 3.86 10.93 -14.17
C HIS A 38 4.25 9.88 -15.22
N LYS A 39 4.77 10.34 -16.36
CA LYS A 39 5.19 9.48 -17.49
C LYS A 39 4.11 8.52 -18.00
N ASN A 40 2.84 8.86 -17.82
CA ASN A 40 1.71 8.01 -18.16
C ASN A 40 1.73 6.63 -17.45
N GLU A 41 2.35 6.55 -16.28
CA GLU A 41 2.41 5.34 -15.46
C GLU A 41 1.18 5.25 -14.56
N ILE A 42 0.43 4.17 -14.72
CA ILE A 42 -0.75 3.85 -13.91
C ILE A 42 -0.42 2.60 -13.07
N THR A 43 -0.60 2.70 -11.77
CA THR A 43 -0.41 1.54 -10.88
C THR A 43 -1.74 0.99 -10.40
N ILE A 44 -1.99 -0.27 -10.70
CA ILE A 44 -3.14 -1.02 -10.21
C ILE A 44 -2.70 -1.84 -8.99
N GLY A 45 -3.22 -1.49 -7.83
CA GLY A 45 -2.90 -2.15 -6.56
C GLY A 45 -3.99 -3.10 -6.10
N PHE A 46 -3.63 -4.35 -5.84
CA PHE A 46 -4.52 -5.33 -5.22
C PHE A 46 -4.23 -5.39 -3.72
N TYR A 47 -5.23 -4.98 -2.94
CA TYR A 47 -5.15 -4.84 -1.49
C TYR A 47 -6.44 -5.36 -0.84
N GLY A 48 -6.41 -5.61 0.46
CA GLY A 48 -7.60 -6.05 1.19
C GLY A 48 -7.22 -6.94 2.38
N GLY A 49 -8.03 -7.94 2.68
CA GLY A 49 -7.67 -8.94 3.68
C GLY A 49 -6.47 -9.76 3.23
N GLU A 50 -6.64 -10.53 2.14
CA GLU A 50 -5.56 -11.24 1.44
C GLU A 50 -5.89 -11.31 -0.06
N PRO A 51 -5.21 -10.57 -0.93
CA PRO A 51 -5.53 -10.51 -2.36
C PRO A 51 -5.38 -11.86 -3.08
N LEU A 52 -4.44 -12.69 -2.65
CA LEU A 52 -4.20 -14.00 -3.27
C LEU A 52 -5.33 -15.00 -3.03
N LEU A 53 -6.30 -14.70 -2.16
CA LEU A 53 -7.52 -15.51 -2.03
C LEU A 53 -8.46 -15.32 -3.23
N ASN A 54 -8.45 -14.16 -3.88
CA ASN A 54 -9.27 -13.86 -5.05
C ASN A 54 -8.43 -13.61 -6.31
N MET A 55 -7.56 -14.55 -6.64
CA MET A 55 -6.73 -14.47 -7.86
C MET A 55 -7.53 -14.51 -9.15
N LYS A 56 -8.79 -14.98 -9.10
CA LYS A 56 -9.71 -14.90 -10.23
C LYS A 56 -9.94 -13.43 -10.61
N LEU A 57 -10.33 -12.59 -9.64
CA LEU A 57 -10.53 -11.17 -9.85
C LEU A 57 -9.26 -10.47 -10.33
N VAL A 58 -8.10 -10.80 -9.73
CA VAL A 58 -6.80 -10.24 -10.15
C VAL A 58 -6.55 -10.51 -11.62
N LYS A 59 -6.71 -11.77 -12.06
CA LYS A 59 -6.49 -12.19 -13.45
C LYS A 59 -7.49 -11.57 -14.41
N GLU A 60 -8.76 -11.54 -14.06
CA GLU A 60 -9.83 -10.91 -14.87
C GLU A 60 -9.59 -9.42 -15.05
N THR A 61 -9.18 -8.72 -13.98
CA THR A 61 -8.86 -7.29 -14.02
C THR A 61 -7.68 -7.00 -14.95
N ILE A 62 -6.59 -7.76 -14.84
CA ILE A 62 -5.42 -7.58 -15.69
C ILE A 62 -5.73 -7.88 -17.14
N ALA A 63 -6.39 -9.01 -17.42
CA ALA A 63 -6.80 -9.38 -18.78
C ALA A 63 -7.71 -8.32 -19.42
N TYR A 64 -8.60 -7.73 -18.61
CA TYR A 64 -9.45 -6.64 -19.07
C TYR A 64 -8.65 -5.40 -19.44
N ILE A 65 -7.75 -4.95 -18.55
CA ILE A 65 -6.90 -3.78 -18.81
C ILE A 65 -6.03 -3.99 -20.06
N GLU A 66 -5.43 -5.18 -20.21
CA GLU A 66 -4.64 -5.54 -21.38
C GLU A 66 -5.49 -5.52 -22.68
N SER A 67 -6.76 -5.95 -22.59
CA SER A 67 -7.69 -5.94 -23.73
C SER A 67 -8.10 -4.54 -24.22
N LEU A 68 -7.96 -3.52 -23.37
CA LEU A 68 -8.27 -2.13 -23.77
C LEU A 68 -7.26 -1.56 -24.77
N ASN A 69 -6.10 -2.20 -24.93
CA ASN A 69 -5.04 -1.82 -25.86
C ASN A 69 -4.70 -0.30 -25.82
N LEU A 70 -4.19 0.15 -24.68
CA LEU A 70 -3.85 1.56 -24.41
C LEU A 70 -2.33 1.79 -24.47
N PRO A 71 -1.74 1.88 -25.68
CA PRO A 71 -0.28 1.89 -25.87
C PRO A 71 0.40 3.16 -25.33
N SER A 72 -0.35 4.22 -25.08
CA SER A 72 0.16 5.46 -24.48
C SER A 72 0.32 5.38 -22.98
N LEU A 73 -0.21 4.33 -22.32
CA LEU A 73 -0.18 4.14 -20.88
C LEU A 73 0.70 2.96 -20.50
N ILE A 74 1.42 3.10 -19.39
CA ILE A 74 2.22 2.04 -18.79
C ILE A 74 1.52 1.56 -17.54
N PHE A 75 1.07 0.30 -17.53
CA PHE A 75 0.43 -0.29 -16.38
C PHE A 75 1.43 -1.06 -15.51
N ASN A 76 1.50 -0.68 -14.24
CA ASN A 76 2.25 -1.38 -13.20
C ASN A 76 1.29 -2.06 -12.24
N TYR A 77 1.64 -3.24 -11.75
CA TYR A 77 0.83 -3.99 -10.80
C TYR A 77 1.55 -4.13 -9.47
N ASN A 78 0.81 -3.99 -8.38
CA ASN A 78 1.34 -4.27 -7.06
C ASN A 78 0.34 -5.02 -6.17
N THR A 79 0.86 -5.70 -5.17
CA THR A 79 0.05 -6.37 -4.15
C THR A 79 0.76 -6.37 -2.80
N THR A 80 -0.05 -6.28 -1.73
CA THR A 80 0.41 -6.55 -0.36
C THR A 80 -0.20 -7.86 0.09
N THR A 81 0.62 -8.82 0.47
CA THR A 81 0.18 -10.19 0.79
C THR A 81 0.79 -10.69 2.09
N ASN A 82 0.07 -11.60 2.77
CA ASN A 82 0.61 -12.39 3.86
C ASN A 82 1.49 -13.58 3.38
N ALA A 83 1.65 -13.74 2.07
CA ALA A 83 2.46 -14.76 1.39
C ALA A 83 2.07 -16.24 1.68
N MET A 84 0.94 -16.50 2.36
CA MET A 84 0.48 -17.86 2.64
C MET A 84 0.15 -18.67 1.38
N LEU A 85 -0.22 -17.99 0.29
CA LEU A 85 -0.59 -18.59 -1.00
C LEU A 85 0.42 -18.25 -2.10
N LEU A 86 1.56 -17.68 -1.75
CA LEU A 86 2.56 -17.23 -2.72
C LEU A 86 3.09 -18.38 -3.59
N ASP A 87 3.25 -19.55 -2.99
CA ASP A 87 3.70 -20.78 -3.67
C ASP A 87 2.81 -21.21 -4.86
N ARG A 88 1.54 -20.81 -4.83
CA ARG A 88 0.56 -21.15 -5.88
C ARG A 88 0.53 -20.16 -7.04
N TYR A 89 0.94 -18.93 -6.78
CA TYR A 89 0.69 -17.83 -7.72
C TYR A 89 1.96 -17.06 -8.10
N MET A 90 3.14 -17.43 -7.55
CA MET A 90 4.38 -16.70 -7.80
C MET A 90 4.72 -16.60 -9.28
N ASP A 91 4.52 -17.66 -10.07
CA ASP A 91 4.85 -17.68 -11.50
C ASP A 91 4.02 -16.61 -12.25
N TYR A 92 2.73 -16.51 -11.97
CA TYR A 92 1.86 -15.49 -12.55
C TYR A 92 2.24 -14.07 -12.10
N LEU A 93 2.58 -13.89 -10.81
CA LEU A 93 2.99 -12.60 -10.28
C LEU A 93 4.32 -12.13 -10.90
N VAL A 94 5.24 -13.06 -11.15
CA VAL A 94 6.51 -12.80 -11.83
C VAL A 94 6.26 -12.48 -13.30
N GLU A 95 5.45 -13.30 -14.02
CA GLU A 95 5.07 -13.07 -15.42
C GLU A 95 4.49 -11.68 -15.63
N LYS A 96 3.56 -11.25 -14.75
CA LYS A 96 2.92 -9.92 -14.80
C LYS A 96 3.74 -8.83 -14.11
N ASN A 97 4.97 -9.10 -13.74
CA ASN A 97 5.95 -8.17 -13.17
C ASN A 97 5.42 -7.37 -11.96
N PHE A 98 4.70 -8.04 -11.06
CA PHE A 98 4.17 -7.42 -9.84
C PHE A 98 5.27 -6.86 -8.94
N SER A 99 5.01 -5.72 -8.32
CA SER A 99 5.74 -5.33 -7.11
C SER A 99 5.04 -5.93 -5.89
N ILE A 100 5.74 -6.79 -5.16
CA ILE A 100 5.17 -7.55 -4.03
C ILE A 100 5.65 -6.94 -2.71
N LEU A 101 4.71 -6.61 -1.83
CA LEU A 101 4.99 -6.22 -0.45
C LEU A 101 4.53 -7.34 0.48
N ILE A 102 5.49 -8.03 1.10
CA ILE A 102 5.22 -9.15 1.99
C ILE A 102 5.05 -8.63 3.42
N SER A 103 3.94 -9.02 4.04
CA SER A 103 3.65 -8.69 5.44
C SER A 103 4.29 -9.71 6.37
N LEU A 104 5.41 -9.34 7.01
CA LEU A 104 6.12 -10.18 7.98
C LEU A 104 6.77 -9.29 9.05
N ASP A 105 6.56 -9.61 10.33
CA ASP A 105 6.93 -8.72 11.43
C ASP A 105 8.28 -9.08 12.10
N GLY A 106 9.09 -9.88 11.42
CA GLY A 106 10.38 -10.35 11.86
C GLY A 106 10.44 -11.89 11.97
N ASN A 107 11.02 -12.42 13.05
CA ASN A 107 11.09 -13.86 13.31
C ASN A 107 9.75 -14.45 13.80
N GLU A 108 9.73 -15.71 14.21
CA GLU A 108 8.51 -16.41 14.61
C GLU A 108 7.83 -15.77 15.84
N VAL A 109 8.59 -15.37 16.86
CA VAL A 109 8.07 -14.71 18.06
C VAL A 109 7.50 -13.34 17.71
N GLN A 110 8.23 -12.55 16.95
CA GLN A 110 7.83 -11.23 16.47
C GLN A 110 6.61 -11.29 15.56
N SER A 111 6.44 -12.38 14.83
CA SER A 111 5.29 -12.61 13.94
C SER A 111 4.13 -13.36 14.62
N ALA A 112 4.11 -13.49 15.94
CA ALA A 112 3.11 -14.27 16.66
C ALA A 112 1.65 -13.83 16.44
N TYR A 113 1.42 -12.55 16.12
CA TYR A 113 0.09 -12.05 15.77
C TYR A 113 -0.35 -12.39 14.33
N ARG A 114 0.56 -12.98 13.50
CA ARG A 114 0.24 -13.44 12.16
C ARG A 114 -0.15 -14.90 12.19
N VAL A 115 -1.44 -15.12 12.30
CA VAL A 115 -2.01 -16.46 12.38
C VAL A 115 -2.86 -16.78 11.16
N ASP A 116 -3.03 -18.07 10.88
CA ASP A 116 -3.98 -18.57 9.90
C ASP A 116 -5.44 -18.48 10.42
N LYS A 117 -6.40 -18.93 9.60
CA LYS A 117 -7.82 -18.94 9.98
C LYS A 117 -8.16 -19.86 11.17
N HIS A 118 -7.25 -20.74 11.55
CA HIS A 118 -7.40 -21.66 12.69
C HIS A 118 -6.64 -21.19 13.93
N GLY A 119 -5.97 -20.03 13.85
CA GLY A 119 -5.17 -19.48 14.95
C GLY A 119 -3.75 -20.04 15.04
N ASN A 120 -3.29 -20.84 14.07
CA ASN A 120 -1.94 -21.37 14.06
C ASN A 120 -0.95 -20.34 13.45
N SER A 121 0.31 -20.36 13.93
CA SER A 121 1.39 -19.54 13.35
C SER A 121 1.50 -19.73 11.84
N SER A 122 1.53 -18.63 11.10
CA SER A 122 1.75 -18.66 9.65
C SER A 122 3.25 -18.58 9.28
N PHE A 123 4.13 -18.31 10.24
CA PHE A 123 5.52 -17.94 10.01
C PHE A 123 6.30 -18.94 9.13
N SER A 124 6.35 -20.21 9.54
CA SER A 124 7.12 -21.24 8.83
C SER A 124 6.66 -21.43 7.38
N ARG A 125 5.36 -21.32 7.12
CA ARG A 125 4.80 -21.40 5.77
C ARG A 125 5.18 -20.18 4.94
N VAL A 126 5.08 -18.99 5.51
CA VAL A 126 5.45 -17.74 4.84
C VAL A 126 6.93 -17.76 4.48
N VAL A 127 7.81 -18.09 5.44
CA VAL A 127 9.26 -18.17 5.18
C VAL A 127 9.59 -19.15 4.07
N ARG A 128 9.02 -20.36 4.10
CA ARG A 128 9.21 -21.36 3.04
C ARG A 128 8.78 -20.83 1.67
N ASN A 129 7.60 -20.22 1.57
CA ASN A 129 7.07 -19.74 0.30
C ASN A 129 7.92 -18.58 -0.26
N VAL A 130 8.38 -17.68 0.62
CA VAL A 130 9.23 -16.55 0.23
C VAL A 130 10.63 -17.03 -0.20
N LYS A 131 11.23 -17.98 0.52
CA LYS A 131 12.51 -18.58 0.12
C LYS A 131 12.39 -19.27 -1.23
N LYS A 132 11.30 -20.01 -1.47
CA LYS A 132 11.06 -20.61 -2.78
C LYS A 132 11.01 -19.58 -3.90
N LEU A 133 10.33 -18.42 -3.69
CA LEU A 133 10.33 -17.32 -4.65
C LEU A 133 11.73 -16.77 -4.88
N GLN A 134 12.51 -16.57 -3.80
CA GLN A 134 13.88 -16.05 -3.86
C GLN A 134 14.82 -16.99 -4.63
N GLU A 135 14.70 -18.31 -4.41
CA GLU A 135 15.50 -19.33 -5.08
C GLU A 135 15.11 -19.50 -6.55
N THR A 136 13.80 -19.43 -6.86
CA THR A 136 13.31 -19.66 -8.24
C THR A 136 13.53 -18.41 -9.11
N TYR A 137 13.38 -17.20 -8.55
CA TYR A 137 13.42 -15.92 -9.28
C TYR A 137 14.27 -14.88 -8.56
N PRO A 138 15.60 -15.10 -8.41
CA PRO A 138 16.47 -14.24 -7.58
C PRO A 138 16.50 -12.77 -8.04
N ASP A 139 16.63 -12.51 -9.33
CA ASP A 139 16.65 -11.15 -9.87
C ASP A 139 15.33 -10.40 -9.68
N TYR A 140 14.23 -11.09 -9.85
CA TYR A 140 12.90 -10.54 -9.58
C TYR A 140 12.73 -10.26 -8.09
N PHE A 141 13.11 -11.21 -7.24
CA PHE A 141 13.04 -11.05 -5.78
C PHE A 141 13.82 -9.81 -5.35
N GLU A 142 15.04 -9.62 -5.87
CA GLU A 142 15.86 -8.46 -5.51
C GLU A 142 15.20 -7.14 -5.91
N LYS A 143 14.62 -7.06 -7.09
CA LYS A 143 14.09 -5.80 -7.64
C LYS A 143 12.65 -5.50 -7.23
N LYS A 144 11.80 -6.51 -7.05
CA LYS A 144 10.34 -6.38 -6.98
C LYS A 144 9.73 -6.80 -5.65
N VAL A 145 10.48 -7.51 -4.78
CA VAL A 145 9.95 -7.99 -3.50
C VAL A 145 10.49 -7.15 -2.35
N ASN A 146 9.57 -6.67 -1.52
CA ASN A 146 9.88 -5.90 -0.32
C ASN A 146 9.06 -6.45 0.86
N PHE A 147 9.45 -6.06 2.08
CA PHE A 147 8.79 -6.45 3.32
C PHE A 147 8.18 -5.26 4.03
N ASN A 148 7.08 -5.50 4.73
CA ASN A 148 6.45 -4.55 5.64
C ASN A 148 6.24 -5.19 6.99
N SER A 149 6.90 -4.66 8.00
CA SER A 149 6.77 -5.08 9.40
C SER A 149 5.89 -4.09 10.15
N VAL A 150 4.89 -4.58 10.83
CA VAL A 150 4.02 -3.76 11.69
C VAL A 150 4.58 -3.80 13.10
N LEU A 151 4.83 -2.63 13.68
CA LEU A 151 5.33 -2.51 15.04
C LEU A 151 4.23 -2.77 16.06
N HIS A 152 4.54 -3.60 17.04
CA HIS A 152 3.69 -3.96 18.18
C HIS A 152 4.53 -4.34 19.39
N ASN A 153 3.92 -4.70 20.50
CA ASN A 153 4.62 -4.98 21.77
C ASN A 153 5.56 -6.19 21.78
N LEU A 154 5.57 -7.01 20.71
CA LEU A 154 6.47 -8.18 20.60
C LEU A 154 7.65 -7.93 19.65
N ASN A 155 7.82 -6.71 19.14
CA ASN A 155 8.92 -6.36 18.25
C ASN A 155 9.32 -4.90 18.38
N SER A 156 10.48 -4.59 17.82
CA SER A 156 11.01 -3.24 17.65
C SER A 156 11.51 -3.04 16.23
N VAL A 157 11.87 -1.80 15.86
CA VAL A 157 12.47 -1.50 14.55
C VAL A 157 13.75 -2.30 14.34
N ALA A 158 14.63 -2.36 15.35
CA ALA A 158 15.90 -3.08 15.26
C ALA A 158 15.68 -4.59 15.06
N GLU A 159 14.80 -5.20 15.87
CA GLU A 159 14.51 -6.63 15.78
C GLU A 159 13.89 -7.00 14.43
N CYS A 160 12.91 -6.24 13.94
CA CYS A 160 12.33 -6.45 12.61
C CYS A 160 13.40 -6.37 11.50
N TYR A 161 14.27 -5.36 11.60
CA TYR A 161 15.35 -5.17 10.63
C TYR A 161 16.29 -6.37 10.59
N TYR A 162 16.86 -6.75 11.74
CA TYR A 162 17.82 -7.84 11.79
C TYR A 162 17.21 -9.16 11.34
N SER A 163 16.00 -9.48 11.80
CA SER A 163 15.32 -10.71 11.42
C SER A 163 15.04 -10.80 9.91
N ILE A 164 14.53 -9.74 9.30
CA ILE A 164 14.25 -9.74 7.84
C ILE A 164 15.56 -9.74 7.04
N LYS A 165 16.58 -9.03 7.52
CA LYS A 165 17.90 -9.01 6.90
C LYS A 165 18.57 -10.37 6.91
N GLU A 166 18.51 -11.08 8.04
CA GLU A 166 19.05 -12.43 8.20
C GLU A 166 18.30 -13.45 7.32
N LEU A 167 16.97 -13.41 7.32
CA LEU A 167 16.14 -14.37 6.59
C LEU A 167 16.23 -14.21 5.07
N PHE A 168 16.28 -12.97 4.56
CA PHE A 168 16.05 -12.67 3.15
C PHE A 168 17.02 -11.67 2.53
N GLY A 169 17.96 -11.10 3.28
CA GLY A 169 18.87 -10.07 2.80
C GLY A 169 18.24 -8.69 2.56
N LYS A 170 16.97 -8.48 2.95
CA LYS A 170 16.20 -7.28 2.67
C LYS A 170 16.05 -6.35 3.88
N ASN A 171 15.80 -5.07 3.60
CA ASN A 171 15.46 -4.08 4.62
C ASN A 171 13.93 -3.91 4.64
N PRO A 172 13.24 -4.19 5.75
CA PRO A 172 11.79 -4.04 5.82
C PRO A 172 11.38 -2.56 5.94
N ARG A 173 10.19 -2.24 5.44
CA ARG A 173 9.50 -1.01 5.79
C ARG A 173 8.82 -1.20 7.14
N MET A 174 8.80 -0.13 7.95
CA MET A 174 8.16 -0.15 9.25
C MET A 174 6.82 0.58 9.20
N ALA A 175 5.78 -0.08 9.69
CA ALA A 175 4.45 0.48 9.81
C ALA A 175 3.94 0.42 11.25
N GLN A 176 3.08 1.35 11.62
CA GLN A 176 2.32 1.29 12.87
C GLN A 176 1.04 0.46 12.70
N LEU A 177 0.50 0.01 13.81
CA LEU A 177 -0.86 -0.53 13.86
C LEU A 177 -1.85 0.53 13.35
N ASN A 178 -2.78 0.10 12.50
CA ASN A 178 -3.83 0.99 12.01
C ASN A 178 -4.86 1.24 13.11
N THR A 179 -5.11 2.50 13.42
CA THR A 179 -6.09 2.95 14.42
C THR A 179 -7.46 3.29 13.80
N THR A 180 -7.57 3.31 12.47
CA THR A 180 -8.82 3.68 11.79
C THR A 180 -9.87 2.58 11.93
N GLY A 181 -11.07 2.97 12.36
CA GLY A 181 -12.20 2.05 12.51
C GLY A 181 -12.10 1.12 13.73
N LEU A 182 -11.21 1.43 14.68
CA LEU A 182 -11.06 0.66 15.90
C LEU A 182 -12.39 0.55 16.65
N ILE A 183 -12.72 -0.65 17.07
CA ILE A 183 -13.94 -0.93 17.85
C ILE A 183 -13.71 -0.40 19.26
N PRO A 184 -14.58 0.50 19.80
CA PRO A 184 -14.37 1.11 21.11
C PRO A 184 -14.13 0.11 22.24
N GLU A 185 -14.82 -1.02 22.23
CA GLU A 185 -14.73 -2.09 23.24
C GLU A 185 -13.37 -2.83 23.21
N ARG A 186 -12.59 -2.63 22.13
CA ARG A 186 -11.27 -3.26 21.93
C ARG A 186 -10.10 -2.28 22.11
N VAL A 187 -10.35 -1.02 22.44
CA VAL A 187 -9.31 0.00 22.58
C VAL A 187 -8.28 -0.36 23.63
N GLU A 188 -8.71 -0.90 24.78
CA GLU A 188 -7.78 -1.29 25.84
C GLU A 188 -6.86 -2.45 25.42
N GLU A 189 -7.42 -3.48 24.76
CA GLU A 189 -6.66 -4.62 24.25
C GLU A 189 -5.69 -4.17 23.14
N PHE A 190 -6.15 -3.31 22.24
CA PHE A 190 -5.32 -2.70 21.20
C PHE A 190 -4.17 -1.89 21.80
N SER A 191 -4.44 -1.09 22.83
CA SER A 191 -3.42 -0.27 23.50
C SER A 191 -2.29 -1.10 24.10
N LYS A 192 -2.58 -2.29 24.59
CA LYS A 192 -1.56 -3.22 25.11
C LYS A 192 -0.62 -3.75 24.01
N MET A 193 -1.08 -3.80 22.78
CA MET A 193 -0.29 -4.24 21.62
C MET A 193 0.41 -3.09 20.90
N PHE A 194 0.02 -1.86 21.18
CA PHE A 194 0.54 -0.70 20.50
C PHE A 194 2.01 -0.45 20.89
N ASN A 195 2.86 -0.27 19.88
CA ASN A 195 4.22 0.21 20.05
C ASN A 195 4.37 1.52 19.26
N ASP A 196 4.84 2.56 19.92
CA ASP A 196 5.08 3.85 19.29
C ASP A 196 6.27 3.75 18.33
N ARG A 197 5.98 4.01 17.07
CA ARG A 197 6.98 4.00 16.01
C ARG A 197 8.09 5.01 16.27
N VAL A 198 7.76 6.21 16.74
CA VAL A 198 8.76 7.28 16.98
C VAL A 198 9.73 6.81 18.04
N ARG A 199 9.22 6.35 19.18
CA ARG A 199 10.05 5.82 20.27
C ARG A 199 10.93 4.66 19.82
N SER A 200 10.39 3.74 19.05
CA SER A 200 11.15 2.59 18.53
C SER A 200 12.23 3.00 17.53
N PHE A 201 12.05 4.10 16.79
CA PHE A 201 13.10 4.68 15.95
C PHE A 201 14.16 5.43 16.77
N ASP A 202 13.78 6.08 17.86
CA ASP A 202 14.74 6.72 18.77
C ASP A 202 15.67 5.69 19.42
N GLU A 203 15.16 4.49 19.72
CA GLU A 203 15.95 3.36 20.20
C GLU A 203 16.99 2.88 19.14
N VAL A 204 16.67 2.94 17.86
CA VAL A 204 17.58 2.57 16.75
C VAL A 204 18.82 3.45 16.71
N VAL A 205 18.74 4.71 17.14
CA VAL A 205 19.88 5.63 17.20
C VAL A 205 20.99 5.10 18.14
N GLN A 206 20.63 4.23 19.08
CA GLN A 206 21.59 3.57 19.99
C GLN A 206 22.38 2.43 19.32
N HIS A 207 21.92 1.95 18.14
CA HIS A 207 22.59 0.90 17.38
C HIS A 207 23.48 1.53 16.30
N GLU A 208 24.79 1.46 16.46
CA GLU A 208 25.77 2.09 15.56
C GLU A 208 25.61 1.69 14.09
N ASP A 209 25.35 0.42 13.82
CA ASP A 209 25.16 -0.13 12.47
C ASP A 209 23.80 0.27 11.84
N LEU A 210 22.73 0.38 12.64
CA LEU A 210 21.41 0.80 12.18
C LEU A 210 21.29 2.32 12.03
N LYS A 211 22.03 3.07 12.85
CA LYS A 211 22.06 4.52 12.82
C LYS A 211 22.34 5.04 11.40
N TYR A 212 23.32 4.46 10.71
CA TYR A 212 23.65 4.85 9.34
C TYR A 212 22.59 4.39 8.33
N THR A 213 21.98 3.24 8.52
CA THR A 213 20.93 2.72 7.63
C THR A 213 19.65 3.56 7.69
N PHE A 214 19.21 3.96 8.90
CA PHE A 214 17.96 4.69 9.09
C PHE A 214 18.15 6.21 9.19
N ILE A 215 19.33 6.70 9.57
CA ILE A 215 19.62 8.14 9.67
C ILE A 215 20.24 8.67 8.38
N LYS A 216 21.15 7.93 7.73
CA LYS A 216 21.78 8.37 6.49
C LYS A 216 20.81 8.36 5.32
N ASP A 217 19.91 7.37 5.27
CA ASP A 217 18.77 7.39 4.33
C ASP A 217 17.57 8.20 4.86
N GLY A 218 17.52 8.50 6.16
CA GLY A 218 16.29 8.88 6.84
C GLY A 218 16.15 10.33 7.20
N SER A 219 17.13 10.99 7.84
CA SER A 219 16.77 12.23 8.54
C SER A 219 16.80 13.49 7.66
N ARG A 220 17.80 13.67 6.82
CA ARG A 220 17.81 14.81 5.90
C ARG A 220 17.02 14.51 4.62
N SER A 221 17.23 13.35 4.01
CA SER A 221 16.52 12.93 2.80
C SER A 221 15.02 12.73 3.06
N VAL A 222 14.61 12.10 4.17
CA VAL A 222 13.20 11.96 4.55
C VAL A 222 12.57 13.29 4.90
N SER A 223 13.28 14.20 5.56
CA SER A 223 12.75 15.53 5.86
C SER A 223 12.57 16.36 4.60
N TYR A 224 13.56 16.35 3.70
CA TYR A 224 13.43 17.00 2.39
C TYR A 224 12.37 16.33 1.51
N HIS A 225 12.39 15.01 1.42
CA HIS A 225 11.39 14.26 0.67
C HIS A 225 9.98 14.47 1.25
N SER A 226 9.81 14.41 2.56
CA SER A 226 8.54 14.70 3.22
C SER A 226 8.08 16.14 3.01
N MET A 227 9.01 17.10 2.99
CA MET A 227 8.72 18.48 2.68
C MET A 227 8.29 18.63 1.22
N LEU A 228 9.06 18.06 0.28
CA LEU A 228 8.72 18.08 -1.14
C LEU A 228 7.37 17.40 -1.42
N MET A 229 7.14 16.23 -0.80
CA MET A 229 5.87 15.52 -0.89
C MET A 229 4.71 16.31 -0.29
N ARG A 230 4.96 17.08 0.78
CA ARG A 230 3.95 17.86 1.49
C ARG A 230 3.61 19.17 0.77
N TYR A 231 4.62 19.81 0.18
CA TYR A 231 4.48 21.12 -0.42
C TYR A 231 4.62 21.12 -1.95
N GLY A 232 5.31 20.16 -2.54
CA GLY A 232 5.55 20.04 -3.98
C GLY A 232 4.57 19.14 -4.76
N GLY A 233 3.52 18.61 -4.11
CA GLY A 233 2.47 17.84 -4.78
C GLY A 233 2.85 16.47 -5.29
N ASN A 234 3.92 15.91 -4.80
CA ASN A 234 4.52 14.68 -5.34
C ASN A 234 4.95 14.78 -6.82
N ARG A 235 5.07 15.99 -7.35
CA ARG A 235 5.59 16.22 -8.69
C ARG A 235 7.10 16.07 -8.74
N TYR A 236 7.75 16.33 -7.60
CA TYR A 236 9.19 16.26 -7.48
C TYR A 236 9.59 15.05 -6.64
N ALA A 237 10.26 14.09 -7.25
CA ALA A 237 10.80 12.93 -6.54
C ALA A 237 12.07 13.29 -5.74
N THR A 238 12.81 14.30 -6.22
CA THR A 238 13.99 14.85 -5.57
C THR A 238 13.97 16.38 -5.62
N TYR A 239 14.79 17.05 -4.80
CA TYR A 239 14.92 18.51 -4.89
C TYR A 239 15.58 18.95 -6.22
N LEU A 240 16.29 18.08 -6.91
CA LEU A 240 16.88 18.35 -8.22
C LEU A 240 15.80 18.51 -9.29
N ASP A 241 14.70 17.78 -9.18
CA ASP A 241 13.57 17.89 -10.10
C ASP A 241 12.97 19.32 -10.11
N LEU A 242 13.07 20.04 -8.96
CA LEU A 242 12.69 21.45 -8.86
C LEU A 242 13.52 22.37 -9.78
N PHE A 243 14.78 22.01 -10.02
CA PHE A 243 15.68 22.80 -10.87
C PHE A 243 15.58 22.39 -12.33
N ASP A 244 15.32 21.12 -12.60
CA ASP A 244 15.27 20.58 -13.97
C ASP A 244 13.95 20.87 -14.68
N THR A 245 12.83 20.83 -13.97
CA THR A 245 11.49 20.98 -14.57
C THR A 245 10.93 22.41 -14.50
N GLY A 246 11.59 23.29 -13.76
CA GLY A 246 11.10 24.67 -13.53
C GLY A 246 9.86 24.73 -12.64
N TRP A 247 9.43 25.96 -12.36
CA TRP A 247 8.17 26.23 -11.65
C TRP A 247 7.01 26.17 -12.63
N GLU A 248 6.02 25.33 -12.34
CA GLU A 248 4.82 25.29 -13.16
C GLU A 248 3.87 26.45 -12.81
N ASP A 249 3.21 27.01 -13.82
CA ASP A 249 2.26 28.13 -13.70
C ASP A 249 1.03 27.79 -12.82
N ARG A 250 0.80 26.51 -12.53
CA ARG A 250 -0.29 26.04 -11.69
C ARG A 250 0.25 25.24 -10.52
N TYR A 251 0.36 25.88 -9.38
CA TYR A 251 0.60 25.22 -8.11
C TYR A 251 -0.71 24.66 -7.56
N ILE A 252 -0.80 23.34 -7.44
CA ILE A 252 -1.91 22.69 -6.75
C ILE A 252 -1.39 22.31 -5.37
N PRO A 253 -1.96 22.87 -4.28
CA PRO A 253 -1.53 22.55 -2.93
C PRO A 253 -1.58 21.05 -2.69
N THR A 254 -0.53 20.54 -2.10
CA THR A 254 -0.35 19.13 -1.93
C THR A 254 -0.77 18.72 -0.55
N GLY A 255 -1.77 17.94 -0.53
CA GLY A 255 -2.13 17.13 0.61
C GLY A 255 -1.94 15.67 0.31
N THR A 256 -2.20 14.87 1.30
CA THR A 256 -2.27 13.42 1.18
C THR A 256 -3.39 13.00 0.23
N CYS A 257 -3.13 12.04 -0.64
CA CYS A 257 -4.14 11.26 -1.36
C CYS A 257 -5.26 12.06 -2.04
N ARG A 258 -4.89 12.97 -2.96
CA ARG A 258 -5.90 13.66 -3.79
C ARG A 258 -6.61 12.63 -4.68
N PRO A 259 -7.96 12.60 -4.64
CA PRO A 259 -8.73 11.71 -5.50
C PRO A 259 -8.43 11.97 -6.98
N PHE A 260 -8.45 10.92 -7.79
CA PHE A 260 -8.22 10.91 -9.23
C PHE A 260 -6.80 11.26 -9.70
N GLU A 261 -6.07 12.06 -8.94
CA GLU A 261 -4.70 12.42 -9.29
C GLU A 261 -3.70 11.40 -8.77
N ARG A 262 -3.84 11.01 -7.49
CA ARG A 262 -2.85 10.15 -6.85
C ARG A 262 -3.35 8.77 -6.56
N LYS A 263 -4.56 8.66 -6.02
CA LYS A 263 -5.09 7.38 -5.57
C LYS A 263 -6.62 7.38 -5.56
N LEU A 264 -7.15 6.22 -5.88
CA LEU A 264 -8.52 5.83 -5.58
C LEU A 264 -8.49 4.44 -4.97
N PHE A 265 -9.37 4.20 -4.04
CA PHE A 265 -9.55 2.91 -3.42
C PHE A 265 -11.02 2.47 -3.56
N LEU A 266 -11.21 1.34 -4.23
CA LEU A 266 -12.53 0.72 -4.38
C LEU A 266 -12.71 -0.35 -3.29
N THR A 267 -13.71 -0.17 -2.43
CA THR A 267 -14.04 -1.14 -1.39
C THR A 267 -14.84 -2.31 -1.96
N VAL A 268 -14.88 -3.44 -1.25
CA VAL A 268 -15.62 -4.66 -1.66
C VAL A 268 -17.12 -4.43 -1.90
N ARG A 269 -17.70 -3.38 -1.33
CA ARG A 269 -19.12 -3.00 -1.50
C ARG A 269 -19.31 -1.83 -2.46
N GLY A 270 -18.33 -1.52 -3.27
CA GLY A 270 -18.44 -0.53 -4.32
C GLY A 270 -18.28 0.93 -3.87
N LYS A 271 -17.92 1.22 -2.62
CA LYS A 271 -17.56 2.59 -2.22
C LYS A 271 -16.22 2.98 -2.80
N ILE A 272 -16.10 4.23 -3.21
CA ILE A 272 -14.87 4.82 -3.72
C ILE A 272 -14.33 5.79 -2.67
N LEU A 273 -13.10 5.55 -2.22
CA LEU A 273 -12.40 6.33 -1.21
C LEU A 273 -11.12 6.95 -1.82
N PRO A 274 -10.68 8.11 -1.34
CA PRO A 274 -9.37 8.67 -1.75
C PRO A 274 -8.18 7.85 -1.21
N CYS A 275 -8.38 7.03 -0.16
CA CYS A 275 -7.33 6.24 0.47
C CYS A 275 -7.92 5.05 1.24
N GLU A 276 -7.20 3.93 1.28
CA GLU A 276 -7.56 2.73 2.05
C GLU A 276 -7.45 2.90 3.57
N LYS A 277 -6.84 4.00 4.03
CA LYS A 277 -6.57 4.27 5.46
C LYS A 277 -7.60 5.16 6.13
N ILE A 278 -8.56 5.67 5.39
CA ILE A 278 -9.61 6.56 5.94
C ILE A 278 -10.91 5.78 6.13
N GLY A 279 -11.78 6.32 6.99
CA GLY A 279 -13.09 5.73 7.24
C GLY A 279 -14.00 5.80 6.01
N GLN A 280 -14.97 4.90 5.94
CA GLN A 280 -15.90 4.79 4.80
C GLN A 280 -16.92 5.93 4.72
N GLU A 281 -17.05 6.73 5.78
CA GLU A 281 -17.80 7.99 5.82
C GLU A 281 -17.23 9.07 4.90
N HIS A 282 -15.95 8.91 4.52
CA HIS A 282 -15.26 9.81 3.59
C HIS A 282 -15.33 9.35 2.13
N ALA A 283 -16.29 8.47 1.80
CA ALA A 283 -16.49 8.04 0.42
C ALA A 283 -16.83 9.22 -0.48
N ILE A 284 -16.18 9.27 -1.64
CA ILE A 284 -16.37 10.29 -2.68
C ILE A 284 -17.25 9.78 -3.82
N GLY A 285 -17.74 8.56 -3.72
CA GLY A 285 -18.62 7.94 -4.70
C GLY A 285 -18.89 6.48 -4.38
N TYR A 286 -19.71 5.88 -5.21
CA TYR A 286 -20.05 4.47 -5.09
C TYR A 286 -20.46 3.87 -6.44
N LEU A 287 -20.25 2.58 -6.56
CA LEU A 287 -20.72 1.73 -7.65
C LEU A 287 -21.94 0.96 -7.16
N LYS A 288 -23.08 1.17 -7.79
CA LYS A 288 -24.35 0.50 -7.46
C LYS A 288 -25.19 0.32 -8.71
N ASP A 289 -25.84 -0.82 -8.84
CA ASP A 289 -26.77 -1.15 -9.92
C ASP A 289 -26.16 -0.90 -11.31
N GLY A 290 -24.89 -1.28 -11.50
CA GLY A 290 -24.16 -1.11 -12.76
C GLY A 290 -23.84 0.34 -13.11
N LYS A 291 -23.90 1.27 -12.16
CA LYS A 291 -23.61 2.70 -12.37
C LYS A 291 -22.55 3.20 -11.41
N LEU A 292 -21.68 4.05 -11.91
CA LEU A 292 -20.75 4.84 -11.12
C LEU A 292 -21.44 6.17 -10.75
N ASN A 293 -21.54 6.42 -9.44
CA ASN A 293 -22.07 7.67 -8.89
C ASN A 293 -20.93 8.35 -8.12
N LEU A 294 -20.51 9.52 -8.59
CA LEU A 294 -19.51 10.34 -7.92
C LEU A 294 -20.22 11.51 -7.20
N ASP A 295 -19.83 11.74 -5.97
CA ASP A 295 -20.20 12.94 -5.22
C ASP A 295 -19.21 14.06 -5.55
N CYS A 296 -19.48 14.80 -6.62
CA CYS A 296 -18.64 15.91 -7.07
C CYS A 296 -18.55 17.02 -6.00
N ALA A 297 -19.58 17.21 -5.18
CA ALA A 297 -19.55 18.18 -4.10
C ALA A 297 -18.59 17.74 -2.97
N ALA A 298 -18.63 16.46 -2.60
CA ALA A 298 -17.67 15.90 -1.65
C ALA A 298 -16.24 15.97 -2.18
N VAL A 299 -16.00 15.67 -3.46
CA VAL A 299 -14.69 15.84 -4.10
C VAL A 299 -14.23 17.30 -4.05
N ALA A 300 -15.09 18.24 -4.47
CA ALA A 300 -14.79 19.68 -4.45
C ALA A 300 -14.47 20.16 -3.04
N LYS A 301 -15.27 19.76 -2.04
CA LYS A 301 -15.04 20.08 -0.62
C LYS A 301 -13.70 19.52 -0.14
N TYR A 302 -13.36 18.31 -0.55
CA TYR A 302 -12.08 17.69 -0.20
C TYR A 302 -10.89 18.49 -0.70
N TYR A 303 -10.97 18.99 -1.93
CA TYR A 303 -9.94 19.86 -2.50
C TYR A 303 -9.94 21.25 -1.83
N SER A 304 -11.10 21.89 -1.68
CA SER A 304 -11.22 23.24 -1.11
C SER A 304 -10.70 23.33 0.33
N SER A 305 -10.95 22.30 1.14
CA SER A 305 -10.46 22.24 2.52
C SER A 305 -8.93 22.26 2.66
N MET A 306 -8.20 22.01 1.57
CA MET A 306 -6.75 22.08 1.53
C MET A 306 -6.23 23.52 1.29
N TYR A 307 -7.07 24.39 0.73
CA TYR A 307 -6.71 25.80 0.50
C TYR A 307 -6.95 26.69 1.73
N GLU A 308 -7.79 26.23 2.65
CA GLU A 308 -8.15 26.99 3.86
C GLU A 308 -7.21 26.74 5.04
N ARG A 309 -6.15 25.94 4.86
CA ARG A 309 -5.14 25.61 5.88
C ARG A 309 -3.77 26.16 5.49
#